data_ed42ce439a0f67162ed31618ec55b8a4
#
_entry.id   ed42ce439a0f67162ed31618ec55b8a4
#
_cell.length_a   1.000
_cell.length_b   1.000
_cell.length_c   1.000
_cell.angle_alpha   90.00
_cell.angle_beta   90.00
_cell.angle_gamma   90.00
#
_symmetry.space_group_name_H-M   'P 1'
#
loop_
_entity.id
_entity.type
_entity.pdbx_description
1 polymer ?
#
loop_
_entity_poly.entity_id
_entity_poly.type
_entity_poly.pdbx_seq_one_letter_code
_entity_poly.pdbx_strand_id
1 'polypeptide(L)'
;MGCDYIVHGGDVGGADVLDDLAAIAPLIAVRGNNDTEPWAARLPPTELIRVGNVFVYVIHNLEELDIDPAAAGVRVIVSGHSHKPMIEERDQVLYVNPGSSGPRRFKLPISVGEIVVSGSAVKARIVDLSAGRPDRRGPEPAAVPQK
;
A
#
# COMPACT_ATOMS: atom_id res chain seq x y z
N MET A 1 18.20 -3.50 1.03
CA MET A 1 17.47 -4.34 1.02
C MET A 1 16.33 -4.04 0.41
N GLY A 2 15.91 -4.20 -0.33
CA GLY A 2 14.74 -3.87 -1.00
C GLY A 2 13.58 -4.70 -0.64
N CYS A 3 12.49 -4.38 -1.22
CA CYS A 3 11.28 -5.17 -1.09
C CYS A 3 11.10 -5.98 -2.37
N ASP A 4 10.30 -7.02 -2.26
CA ASP A 4 10.03 -7.87 -3.41
C ASP A 4 8.97 -7.25 -4.30
N TYR A 5 8.07 -6.47 -3.74
CA TYR A 5 7.00 -5.80 -4.47
C TYR A 5 6.74 -4.46 -3.84
N ILE A 6 6.27 -3.52 -4.66
CA ILE A 6 5.73 -2.25 -4.18
C ILE A 6 4.25 -2.24 -4.53
N VAL A 7 3.41 -1.90 -3.57
CA VAL A 7 1.97 -1.83 -3.76
C VAL A 7 1.52 -0.39 -3.54
N HIS A 8 0.79 0.17 -4.50
CA HIS A 8 0.26 1.52 -4.40
C HIS A 8 -1.26 1.47 -4.42
N GLY A 9 -1.87 2.04 -3.42
CA GLY A 9 -3.32 1.97 -3.24
C GLY A 9 -4.13 2.99 -4.02
N GLY A 10 -3.54 3.69 -4.97
CA GLY A 10 -4.27 4.65 -5.80
C GLY A 10 -3.96 6.09 -5.46
N ASP A 11 -4.47 7.00 -6.27
CA ASP A 11 -4.16 8.43 -6.22
C ASP A 11 -2.66 8.62 -6.40
N VAL A 12 -2.16 8.08 -7.50
CA VAL A 12 -0.73 7.99 -7.76
C VAL A 12 -0.13 9.36 -8.06
N GLY A 13 -0.82 10.17 -8.82
CA GLY A 13 -0.37 11.52 -9.10
C GLY A 13 0.20 11.75 -10.47
N GLY A 14 0.81 10.76 -11.08
CA GLY A 14 1.36 10.93 -12.42
C GLY A 14 2.08 9.69 -12.89
N ALA A 15 2.30 9.61 -14.20
CA ALA A 15 2.97 8.45 -14.80
C ALA A 15 4.42 8.35 -14.33
N ASP A 16 5.06 9.47 -14.05
CA ASP A 16 6.45 9.46 -13.61
C ASP A 16 6.58 8.82 -12.23
N VAL A 17 5.58 8.94 -11.38
CA VAL A 17 5.60 8.26 -10.08
C VAL A 17 5.60 6.75 -10.29
N LEU A 18 4.77 6.28 -11.21
CA LEU A 18 4.73 4.85 -11.51
C LEU A 18 6.08 4.36 -12.03
N ASP A 19 6.70 5.12 -12.92
CA ASP A 19 7.99 4.73 -13.48
C ASP A 19 9.06 4.69 -12.41
N ASP A 20 9.08 5.67 -11.52
CA ASP A 20 10.07 5.73 -10.45
C ASP A 20 9.92 4.56 -9.50
N LEU A 21 8.71 4.21 -9.13
CA LEU A 21 8.48 3.08 -8.22
C LEU A 21 8.80 1.77 -8.90
N ALA A 22 8.44 1.62 -10.16
CA ALA A 22 8.70 0.39 -10.89
C ALA A 22 10.19 0.15 -11.10
N ALA A 23 11.00 1.20 -11.06
CA ALA A 23 12.45 1.06 -11.15
C ALA A 23 13.04 0.46 -9.88
N ILE A 24 12.33 0.51 -8.78
CA ILE A 24 12.83 -0.01 -7.51
C ILE A 24 12.47 -1.48 -7.32
N ALA A 25 11.25 -1.85 -7.67
CA ALA A 25 10.76 -3.23 -7.49
C ALA A 25 9.50 -3.41 -8.34
N PRO A 26 9.10 -4.64 -8.61
CA PRO A 26 7.83 -4.87 -9.32
C PRO A 26 6.69 -4.13 -8.64
N LEU A 27 5.95 -3.38 -9.42
CA LEU A 27 4.93 -2.47 -8.92
C LEU A 27 3.54 -3.00 -9.20
N ILE A 28 2.71 -3.02 -8.17
CA ILE A 28 1.30 -3.31 -8.28
C ILE A 28 0.58 -2.03 -7.84
N ALA A 29 -0.22 -1.45 -8.73
CA ALA A 29 -0.92 -0.22 -8.42
C ALA A 29 -2.34 -0.29 -8.91
N VAL A 30 -3.25 0.33 -8.17
CA VAL A 30 -4.64 0.46 -8.58
C VAL A 30 -4.95 1.92 -8.82
N ARG A 31 -6.08 2.19 -9.50
CA ARG A 31 -6.47 3.54 -9.82
C ARG A 31 -7.27 4.12 -8.65
N GLY A 32 -6.90 5.33 -8.24
CA GLY A 32 -7.65 6.06 -7.24
C GLY A 32 -8.63 7.02 -7.87
N ASN A 33 -9.45 7.64 -7.05
CA ASN A 33 -10.47 8.55 -7.57
C ASN A 33 -9.89 9.83 -8.14
N ASN A 34 -8.65 10.18 -7.80
CA ASN A 34 -8.01 11.36 -8.38
C ASN A 34 -7.16 11.02 -9.60
N ASP A 35 -7.07 9.78 -9.99
CA ASP A 35 -6.27 9.37 -11.14
C ASP A 35 -7.17 9.40 -12.38
N THR A 36 -7.32 10.58 -12.98
CA THR A 36 -8.27 10.78 -14.05
C THR A 36 -7.64 11.07 -15.41
N GLU A 37 -6.33 11.18 -15.48
CA GLU A 37 -5.68 11.49 -16.74
C GLU A 37 -5.47 10.22 -17.57
N PRO A 38 -5.17 10.37 -18.87
CA PRO A 38 -5.10 9.17 -19.71
C PRO A 38 -4.13 8.10 -19.27
N TRP A 39 -3.01 8.47 -18.65
CA TRP A 39 -2.06 7.46 -18.17
C TRP A 39 -2.70 6.55 -17.13
N ALA A 40 -3.66 7.06 -16.36
CA ALA A 40 -4.30 6.30 -15.31
C ALA A 40 -5.26 5.25 -15.85
N ALA A 41 -5.65 5.36 -17.10
CA ALA A 41 -6.57 4.38 -17.68
C ALA A 41 -5.99 2.97 -17.71
N ARG A 42 -4.66 2.85 -17.61
CA ARG A 42 -4.03 1.54 -17.59
C ARG A 42 -4.05 0.90 -16.20
N LEU A 43 -4.39 1.66 -15.18
CA LEU A 43 -4.43 1.11 -13.84
C LEU A 43 -5.77 0.44 -13.59
N PRO A 44 -5.77 -0.80 -13.10
CA PRO A 44 -7.04 -1.45 -12.78
C PRO A 44 -7.66 -0.85 -11.54
N PRO A 45 -8.95 -1.01 -11.35
CA PRO A 45 -9.59 -0.53 -10.12
C PRO A 45 -9.22 -1.37 -8.89
N THR A 46 -8.90 -2.64 -9.10
CA THR A 46 -8.48 -3.54 -8.04
C THR A 46 -7.44 -4.50 -8.57
N GLU A 47 -6.66 -5.08 -7.68
CA GLU A 47 -5.69 -6.10 -8.04
C GLU A 47 -5.66 -7.20 -7.00
N LEU A 48 -5.39 -8.40 -7.44
CA LEU A 48 -5.20 -9.53 -6.55
C LEU A 48 -3.85 -10.14 -6.87
N ILE A 49 -2.98 -10.24 -5.87
CA ILE A 49 -1.67 -10.83 -6.08
C ILE A 49 -1.44 -11.91 -5.04
N ARG A 50 -0.49 -12.77 -5.33
CA ARG A 50 -0.09 -13.81 -4.40
C ARG A 50 1.36 -13.56 -4.01
N VAL A 51 1.60 -13.51 -2.72
CA VAL A 51 2.94 -13.37 -2.19
C VAL A 51 3.17 -14.58 -1.29
N GLY A 52 4.07 -15.47 -1.68
CA GLY A 52 4.22 -16.72 -0.97
C GLY A 52 2.91 -17.51 -1.00
N ASN A 53 2.39 -17.84 0.15
CA ASN A 53 1.12 -18.54 0.27
C ASN A 53 -0.03 -17.63 0.63
N VAL A 54 0.16 -16.32 0.47
CA VAL A 54 -0.80 -15.34 0.95
C VAL A 54 -1.35 -14.56 -0.24
N PHE A 55 -2.68 -14.41 -0.30
CA PHE A 55 -3.31 -13.56 -1.29
C PHE A 55 -3.53 -12.18 -0.72
N VAL A 56 -3.15 -11.17 -1.50
CA VAL A 56 -3.26 -9.76 -1.14
C VAL A 56 -4.16 -9.09 -2.16
N TYR A 57 -5.19 -8.42 -1.68
CA TYR A 57 -6.14 -7.70 -2.53
C TYR A 57 -5.91 -6.22 -2.34
N VAL A 58 -5.86 -5.48 -3.43
CA VAL A 58 -5.59 -4.04 -3.40
C VAL A 58 -6.77 -3.31 -3.97
N ILE A 59 -7.29 -2.34 -3.24
CA ILE A 59 -8.41 -1.51 -3.66
C ILE A 59 -8.19 -0.11 -3.11
N HIS A 60 -8.51 0.91 -3.90
CA HIS A 60 -8.25 2.27 -3.44
C HIS A 60 -9.16 2.66 -2.26
N ASN A 61 -10.45 2.49 -2.42
CA ASN A 61 -11.40 2.90 -1.39
C ASN A 61 -12.05 1.67 -0.78
N LEU A 62 -11.75 1.42 0.48
CA LEU A 62 -12.21 0.23 1.16
C LEU A 62 -13.74 0.16 1.24
N GLU A 63 -14.41 1.29 1.22
CA GLU A 63 -15.86 1.30 1.25
C GLU A 63 -16.49 0.72 -0.02
N GLU A 64 -15.70 0.59 -1.09
CA GLU A 64 -16.19 0.00 -2.33
C GLU A 64 -15.91 -1.49 -2.42
N LEU A 65 -15.38 -2.07 -1.35
CA LEU A 65 -15.06 -3.49 -1.34
C LEU A 65 -16.35 -4.30 -1.46
N ASP A 66 -16.40 -5.14 -2.50
CA ASP A 66 -17.62 -5.91 -2.77
C ASP A 66 -17.36 -7.41 -2.73
N ILE A 67 -16.30 -7.85 -2.13
CA ILE A 67 -16.03 -9.26 -1.94
C ILE A 67 -16.01 -9.57 -0.45
N ASP A 68 -16.17 -10.84 -0.12
CA ASP A 68 -15.96 -11.33 1.22
C ASP A 68 -14.52 -11.86 1.26
N PRO A 69 -13.57 -11.11 1.83
CA PRO A 69 -12.16 -11.51 1.72
C PRO A 69 -11.89 -12.86 2.35
N ALA A 70 -12.47 -13.13 3.50
CA ALA A 70 -12.20 -14.40 4.17
C ALA A 70 -12.70 -15.57 3.33
N ALA A 71 -13.89 -15.45 2.76
CA ALA A 71 -14.44 -16.50 1.93
C ALA A 71 -13.66 -16.65 0.62
N ALA A 72 -13.06 -15.58 0.13
CA ALA A 72 -12.28 -15.62 -1.09
C ALA A 72 -10.84 -16.08 -0.88
N GLY A 73 -10.45 -16.33 0.36
CA GLY A 73 -9.08 -16.75 0.64
C GLY A 73 -8.08 -15.62 0.73
N VAL A 74 -8.54 -14.40 0.83
CA VAL A 74 -7.67 -13.23 0.91
C VAL A 74 -7.25 -13.02 2.36
N ARG A 75 -5.95 -12.82 2.58
CA ARG A 75 -5.44 -12.61 3.93
C ARG A 75 -5.08 -11.17 4.20
N VAL A 76 -4.85 -10.37 3.17
CA VAL A 76 -4.44 -8.98 3.35
C VAL A 76 -5.20 -8.12 2.37
N ILE A 77 -5.76 -7.01 2.83
CA ILE A 77 -6.35 -5.99 1.97
C ILE A 77 -5.58 -4.71 2.16
N VAL A 78 -5.05 -4.17 1.07
CA VAL A 78 -4.34 -2.90 1.06
C VAL A 78 -5.25 -1.86 0.45
N SER A 79 -5.43 -0.73 1.13
CA SER A 79 -6.27 0.34 0.62
C SER A 79 -5.61 1.70 0.86
N GLY A 80 -6.15 2.72 0.21
CA GLY A 80 -5.69 4.09 0.36
C GLY A 80 -6.85 5.01 0.67
N HIS A 81 -7.00 6.05 -0.12
CA HIS A 81 -8.11 7.00 -0.12
C HIS A 81 -8.18 7.91 1.10
N SER A 82 -8.24 7.36 2.31
CA SER A 82 -8.39 8.20 3.51
C SER A 82 -7.11 8.90 3.91
N HIS A 83 -5.97 8.45 3.40
CA HIS A 83 -4.64 8.93 3.78
C HIS A 83 -4.34 8.70 5.27
N LYS A 84 -5.15 7.92 5.95
CA LYS A 84 -5.01 7.68 7.37
C LYS A 84 -4.41 6.31 7.59
N PRO A 85 -3.23 6.21 8.19
CA PRO A 85 -2.62 4.91 8.43
C PRO A 85 -3.49 4.04 9.32
N MET A 86 -3.59 2.78 8.97
CA MET A 86 -4.42 1.85 9.72
C MET A 86 -3.91 0.43 9.53
N ILE A 87 -3.85 -0.32 10.60
CA ILE A 87 -3.66 -1.76 10.55
C ILE A 87 -4.70 -2.37 11.47
N GLU A 88 -5.55 -3.21 10.91
CA GLU A 88 -6.62 -3.82 11.68
C GLU A 88 -6.87 -5.22 11.19
N GLU A 89 -7.08 -6.15 12.10
CA GLU A 89 -7.39 -7.52 11.71
C GLU A 89 -8.84 -7.82 12.03
N ARG A 90 -9.56 -8.36 11.05
CA ARG A 90 -10.95 -8.79 11.23
C ARG A 90 -11.13 -10.11 10.50
N ASP A 91 -11.69 -11.10 11.17
CA ASP A 91 -11.97 -12.41 10.56
C ASP A 91 -10.75 -13.00 9.89
N GLN A 92 -9.59 -12.84 10.53
CA GLN A 92 -8.30 -13.36 10.05
C GLN A 92 -7.83 -12.68 8.76
N VAL A 93 -8.40 -11.54 8.41
CA VAL A 93 -7.96 -10.73 7.29
C VAL A 93 -7.33 -9.47 7.85
N LEU A 94 -6.13 -9.14 7.37
CA LEU A 94 -5.40 -7.98 7.82
C LEU A 94 -5.70 -6.83 6.86
N TYR A 95 -6.24 -5.75 7.38
CA TYR A 95 -6.58 -4.56 6.61
C TYR A 95 -5.49 -3.53 6.85
N VAL A 96 -4.82 -3.08 5.80
CA VAL A 96 -3.70 -2.17 5.90
C VAL A 96 -3.93 -0.96 5.02
N ASN A 97 -3.89 0.21 5.62
CA ASN A 97 -3.80 1.46 4.87
C ASN A 97 -2.47 2.08 5.28
N PRO A 98 -1.51 2.21 4.36
CA PRO A 98 -0.20 2.73 4.74
C PRO A 98 -0.19 4.23 5.00
N GLY A 99 -1.31 4.90 4.75
CA GLY A 99 -1.35 6.34 4.81
C GLY A 99 -0.86 6.93 3.49
N SER A 100 -0.39 8.15 3.50
CA SER A 100 0.08 8.82 2.31
C SER A 100 1.57 9.12 2.42
N SER A 101 2.30 8.83 1.37
CA SER A 101 3.73 9.14 1.35
C SER A 101 3.99 10.60 0.95
N GLY A 102 2.96 11.37 0.68
CA GLY A 102 3.07 12.79 0.43
C GLY A 102 2.28 13.21 -0.79
N PRO A 103 2.00 14.50 -0.94
CA PRO A 103 2.24 15.53 0.06
C PRO A 103 1.33 15.37 1.27
N ARG A 104 1.74 15.98 2.37
CA ARG A 104 0.97 15.87 3.59
C ARG A 104 -0.36 16.57 3.45
N ARG A 105 -1.41 15.94 3.94
CA ARG A 105 -2.74 16.50 3.90
C ARG A 105 -3.25 16.70 5.29
N PHE A 106 -3.78 17.87 5.55
CA PHE A 106 -4.34 18.19 6.85
C PHE A 106 -3.30 17.93 7.93
N LYS A 107 -3.66 17.23 8.97
CA LYS A 107 -2.74 16.86 10.02
C LYS A 107 -2.35 15.40 9.98
N LEU A 108 -2.65 14.73 8.88
CA LEU A 108 -2.31 13.33 8.77
C LEU A 108 -0.81 13.15 8.53
N PRO A 109 -0.23 12.10 9.03
CA PRO A 109 1.21 11.88 8.85
C PRO A 109 1.54 11.50 7.42
N ILE A 110 2.79 11.71 7.05
CA ILE A 110 3.35 11.15 5.82
C ILE A 110 3.93 9.80 6.22
N SER A 111 3.47 8.74 5.59
CA SER A 111 3.85 7.40 6.04
C SER A 111 3.86 6.41 4.90
N VAL A 112 4.52 5.30 5.15
CA VAL A 112 4.50 4.14 4.26
C VAL A 112 4.22 2.92 5.13
N GLY A 113 3.85 1.82 4.50
CA GLY A 113 3.63 0.58 5.20
C GLY A 113 4.61 -0.48 4.74
N GLU A 114 4.86 -1.43 5.59
CA GLU A 114 5.67 -2.58 5.26
C GLU A 114 4.89 -3.83 5.64
N ILE A 115 4.78 -4.77 4.72
CA ILE A 115 4.13 -6.05 4.96
C ILE A 115 5.13 -7.14 4.69
N VAL A 116 5.31 -8.02 5.65
CA VAL A 116 6.25 -9.13 5.52
C VAL A 116 5.45 -10.43 5.56
N VAL A 117 5.64 -11.25 4.55
CA VAL A 117 4.98 -12.55 4.46
C VAL A 117 6.05 -13.61 4.66
N SER A 118 5.80 -14.52 5.60
CA SER A 118 6.72 -15.62 5.86
C SER A 118 5.85 -16.88 5.94
N GLY A 119 5.89 -17.68 4.89
CA GLY A 119 4.99 -18.82 4.78
C GLY A 119 3.55 -18.34 4.69
N SER A 120 2.75 -18.64 5.68
CA SER A 120 1.39 -18.13 5.76
C SER A 120 1.24 -17.07 6.83
N ALA A 121 2.32 -16.67 7.48
CA ALA A 121 2.29 -15.63 8.49
C ALA A 121 2.47 -14.27 7.84
N VAL A 122 1.76 -13.27 8.34
CA VAL A 122 1.79 -11.93 7.81
C VAL A 122 1.99 -10.96 8.96
N LYS A 123 2.91 -10.04 8.80
CA LYS A 123 3.12 -8.94 9.74
C LYS A 123 3.12 -7.64 8.98
N ALA A 124 2.57 -6.61 9.58
CA ALA A 124 2.53 -5.29 8.96
C ALA A 124 2.90 -4.23 9.98
N ARG A 125 3.49 -3.15 9.48
CA ARG A 125 3.77 -2.00 10.32
C ARG A 125 3.69 -0.74 9.49
N ILE A 126 3.42 0.37 10.14
CA ILE A 126 3.39 1.68 9.51
C ILE A 126 4.67 2.42 9.92
N VAL A 127 5.32 3.05 8.95
CA VAL A 127 6.50 3.85 9.19
C VAL A 127 6.12 5.30 8.96
N ASP A 128 6.17 6.10 10.02
CA ASP A 128 5.80 7.51 9.94
C ASP A 128 7.03 8.29 9.53
N LEU A 129 6.98 8.87 8.34
CA LEU A 129 8.10 9.62 7.79
C LEU A 129 8.08 11.08 8.22
N SER A 130 6.92 11.58 8.65
CA SER A 130 6.82 12.98 8.99
C SER A 130 7.44 13.29 10.33
N ALA A 131 7.57 12.28 11.19
CA ALA A 131 8.11 12.54 12.47
C ALA A 131 9.59 12.52 12.46
N GLY A 132 10.11 12.07 11.61
CA GLY A 132 11.41 11.95 11.69
C GLY A 132 12.25 12.72 11.17
N ARG A 133 12.38 13.11 11.01
CA ARG A 133 13.19 13.44 10.52
C ARG A 133 14.19 13.29 10.56
N PRO A 134 14.61 13.38 10.59
CA PRO A 134 15.54 13.22 10.46
C PRO A 134 16.46 12.74 10.63
N ASP A 135 16.44 12.38 11.03
CA ASP A 135 17.24 11.90 11.32
C ASP A 135 17.80 11.25 10.93
N ARG A 136 17.95 11.11 10.91
CA ARG A 136 18.49 10.57 10.72
C ARG A 136 19.17 9.70 10.99
N ARG A 137 19.39 9.32 11.42
CA ARG A 137 19.99 8.50 11.80
C ARG A 137 20.06 7.42 11.34
N GLY A 138 19.97 7.17 11.11
CA GLY A 138 20.11 6.11 10.85
C GLY A 138 19.66 5.32 10.07
N PRO A 139 19.74 4.50 10.15
CA PRO A 139 19.51 3.58 9.26
C PRO A 139 18.35 3.01 9.36
N GLU A 140 17.65 3.41 9.40
CA GLU A 140 16.61 2.95 9.40
C GLU A 140 16.23 2.34 8.41
N PRO A 141 16.08 1.56 8.33
CA PRO A 141 15.93 0.78 7.33
C PRO A 141 14.78 0.89 6.75
N ALA A 142 14.32 0.92 6.64
CA ALA A 142 13.48 0.62 6.06
C ALA A 142 12.55 1.23 5.57
N ALA A 143 12.42 2.02 5.45
CA ALA A 143 11.58 2.54 4.84
C ALA A 143 11.17 2.06 3.70
N VAL A 144 10.63 1.15 3.64
CA VAL A 144 10.24 0.63 2.48
C VAL A 144 8.94 1.09 2.12
N PRO A 145 8.65 1.35 0.95
CA PRO A 145 7.35 1.67 0.47
C PRO A 145 6.50 0.52 0.72
N GLN A 146 5.26 0.70 0.81
CA GLN A 146 4.44 -0.31 1.07
C GLN A 146 4.42 -1.37 0.18
N LYS A 147 4.10 -2.40 0.49
CA LYS A 147 3.88 -3.48 -0.33
C LYS A 147 2.75 -4.30 0.10
#